data_b1c3433cc20286c4ed49486c656e137f
#
_entry.id   b1c3433cc20286c4ed49486c656e137f
#
_cell.length_a   1.000
_cell.length_b   1.000
_cell.length_c   1.000
_cell.angle_alpha   90.00
_cell.angle_beta   90.00
_cell.angle_gamma   90.00
#
_symmetry.space_group_name_H-M   'P 1'
#
loop_
_entity.id
_entity.type
_entity.pdbx_description
1 polymer ?
#
loop_
_entity_poly.entity_id
_entity_poly.type
_entity_poly.pdbx_seq_one_letter_code
_entity_poly.pdbx_strand_id
1 'polypeptide(L)'
;NDKDFVIVENTLLRYTGNDKNPKVPEGVKSITQDGFSFCDIDTVTLPQSLEKIEKRAFTCTTLKEITIPKNVDTIESWAFYMCPYMEKVTFEGAPKNIEEYPLDGYYINYDHKENVIFKDPNIKLPENFYSNSDEYVLDGFYVLFKEHTGIDLPKVNKKDESVSTAKETLKPTSSVTPTQEPTATVKPSETTAPA
;
A
#
# COMPACT_ATOMS: atom_id res chain seq x y z
N ASN A 1 15.35 -1.76 19.03
CA ASN A 1 15.52 -1.32 20.41
C ASN A 1 14.21 -0.69 20.87
N ASP A 2 13.50 -1.33 21.83
CA ASP A 2 12.13 -0.89 22.22
C ASP A 2 12.10 0.55 22.78
N LYS A 3 13.27 1.08 23.19
CA LYS A 3 13.41 2.45 23.71
C LYS A 3 13.23 3.53 22.63
N ASP A 4 13.31 3.16 21.37
CA ASP A 4 13.17 4.09 20.26
C ASP A 4 11.72 4.28 19.85
N PHE A 5 10.80 3.54 20.50
CA PHE A 5 9.36 3.62 20.27
C PHE A 5 8.64 4.15 21.48
N VAL A 6 7.88 5.21 21.32
CA VAL A 6 6.94 5.68 22.35
C VAL A 6 5.63 4.94 22.16
N ILE A 7 5.38 3.95 23.00
CA ILE A 7 4.19 3.10 22.94
C ILE A 7 3.41 3.27 24.24
N VAL A 8 2.10 3.49 24.11
CA VAL A 8 1.16 3.52 25.23
C VAL A 8 0.12 2.44 24.99
N GLU A 9 -0.02 1.51 25.91
CA GLU A 9 -0.81 0.30 25.73
C GLU A 9 -0.36 -0.48 24.47
N ASN A 10 -1.19 -0.52 23.44
CA ASN A 10 -0.90 -1.18 22.17
C ASN A 10 -0.78 -0.18 21.01
N THR A 11 -0.56 1.09 21.32
CA THR A 11 -0.56 2.18 20.35
C THR A 11 0.82 2.82 20.26
N LEU A 12 1.41 2.81 19.07
CA LEU A 12 2.65 3.51 18.79
C LEU A 12 2.34 4.98 18.52
N LEU A 13 2.80 5.84 19.43
CA LEU A 13 2.63 7.28 19.35
C LEU A 13 3.74 7.95 18.54
N ARG A 14 4.97 7.47 18.66
CA ARG A 14 6.13 8.06 17.97
C ARG A 14 7.31 7.08 17.89
N TYR A 15 7.98 7.07 16.75
CA TYR A 15 9.33 6.56 16.60
C TYR A 15 10.34 7.69 16.79
N THR A 16 11.36 7.47 17.63
CA THR A 16 12.39 8.46 18.00
C THR A 16 13.80 7.95 17.75
N GLY A 17 13.93 6.76 17.17
CA GLY A 17 15.22 6.14 16.87
C GLY A 17 15.85 6.66 15.57
N ASN A 18 17.07 6.18 15.32
CA ASN A 18 17.87 6.52 14.14
C ASN A 18 18.16 5.27 13.25
N ASP A 19 17.54 4.13 13.56
CA ASP A 19 17.67 2.94 12.73
C ASP A 19 16.94 3.18 11.41
N LYS A 20 17.63 2.89 10.30
CA LYS A 20 17.04 2.98 8.96
C LYS A 20 16.02 1.89 8.66
N ASN A 21 16.03 0.81 9.44
CA ASN A 21 15.17 -0.35 9.24
C ASN A 21 14.53 -0.80 10.57
N PRO A 22 13.77 0.09 11.24
CA PRO A 22 13.21 -0.22 12.55
C PRO A 22 12.22 -1.38 12.48
N LYS A 23 12.16 -2.14 13.58
CA LYS A 23 11.16 -3.18 13.79
C LYS A 23 10.21 -2.77 14.89
N VAL A 24 8.96 -2.50 14.52
CA VAL A 24 7.91 -2.18 15.49
C VAL A 24 7.65 -3.40 16.37
N PRO A 25 7.64 -3.25 17.70
CA PRO A 25 7.43 -4.37 18.61
C PRO A 25 6.10 -5.10 18.38
N GLU A 26 6.10 -6.41 18.57
CA GLU A 26 4.86 -7.19 18.59
C GLU A 26 3.94 -6.74 19.72
N GLY A 27 2.63 -6.82 19.48
CA GLY A 27 1.59 -6.32 20.39
C GLY A 27 1.13 -4.90 20.06
N VAL A 28 1.87 -4.15 19.22
CA VAL A 28 1.37 -2.87 18.70
C VAL A 28 0.21 -3.15 17.73
N LYS A 29 -0.92 -2.49 17.98
CA LYS A 29 -2.15 -2.62 17.20
C LYS A 29 -2.46 -1.40 16.34
N SER A 30 -2.01 -0.22 16.76
CA SER A 30 -2.21 1.02 16.01
C SER A 30 -0.92 1.83 15.93
N ILE A 31 -0.72 2.47 14.78
CA ILE A 31 0.27 3.54 14.60
C ILE A 31 -0.52 4.82 14.42
N THR A 32 -0.33 5.75 15.36
CA THR A 32 -1.07 7.01 15.38
C THR A 32 -0.64 7.96 14.27
N GLN A 33 -1.42 9.01 14.11
CA GLN A 33 -1.03 10.16 13.30
C GLN A 33 0.37 10.63 13.72
N ASP A 34 1.22 10.85 12.71
CA ASP A 34 2.60 11.28 12.88
C ASP A 34 3.53 10.28 13.59
N GLY A 35 3.12 9.01 13.78
CA GLY A 35 3.90 7.98 14.46
C GLY A 35 5.32 7.79 13.90
N PHE A 36 5.48 7.92 12.57
CA PHE A 36 6.77 7.90 11.86
C PHE A 36 7.04 9.17 11.05
N SER A 37 6.27 10.25 11.25
CA SER A 37 6.44 11.47 10.47
C SER A 37 7.86 12.02 10.54
N PHE A 38 8.39 12.43 9.39
CA PHE A 38 9.75 12.97 9.23
C PHE A 38 10.86 12.01 9.66
N CYS A 39 10.60 10.70 9.67
CA CYS A 39 11.64 9.72 9.97
C CYS A 39 12.48 9.43 8.72
N ASP A 40 13.79 9.42 8.92
CA ASP A 40 14.76 9.04 7.89
C ASP A 40 14.98 7.51 7.95
N ILE A 41 14.06 6.76 7.32
CA ILE A 41 14.02 5.29 7.31
C ILE A 41 13.97 4.76 5.88
N ASP A 42 14.64 3.63 5.64
CA ASP A 42 14.59 2.95 4.33
C ASP A 42 13.43 1.93 4.28
N THR A 43 13.27 1.18 5.35
CA THR A 43 12.18 0.21 5.51
C THR A 43 11.65 0.23 6.94
N VAL A 44 10.49 -0.38 7.16
CA VAL A 44 9.96 -0.65 8.49
C VAL A 44 9.34 -2.04 8.53
N THR A 45 9.68 -2.82 9.55
CA THR A 45 9.00 -4.09 9.82
C THR A 45 7.80 -3.83 10.72
N LEU A 46 6.61 -4.05 10.20
CA LEU A 46 5.36 -3.93 10.94
C LEU A 46 5.00 -5.27 11.61
N PRO A 47 4.49 -5.27 12.85
CA PRO A 47 4.14 -6.49 13.57
C PRO A 47 2.85 -7.13 13.01
N GLN A 48 2.71 -8.43 13.16
CA GLN A 48 1.50 -9.15 12.75
C GLN A 48 0.28 -8.79 13.61
N SER A 49 0.49 -8.18 14.78
CA SER A 49 -0.56 -7.66 15.65
C SER A 49 -1.17 -6.34 15.17
N LEU A 50 -0.59 -5.68 14.15
CA LEU A 50 -1.05 -4.38 13.68
C LEU A 50 -2.42 -4.49 13.01
N GLU A 51 -3.35 -3.65 13.47
CA GLU A 51 -4.73 -3.59 13.00
C GLU A 51 -5.04 -2.27 12.25
N LYS A 52 -4.33 -1.17 12.62
CA LYS A 52 -4.65 0.16 12.12
C LYS A 52 -3.40 1.00 11.82
N ILE A 53 -3.41 1.67 10.67
CA ILE A 53 -2.47 2.73 10.30
C ILE A 53 -3.29 4.01 10.17
N GLU A 54 -3.04 4.97 11.08
CA GLU A 54 -3.82 6.20 11.12
C GLU A 54 -3.36 7.22 10.06
N LYS A 55 -4.17 8.26 9.93
CA LYS A 55 -3.93 9.37 9.02
C LYS A 55 -2.52 9.92 9.19
N ARG A 56 -1.78 10.06 8.08
CA ARG A 56 -0.43 10.62 8.06
C ARG A 56 0.60 9.90 8.93
N ALA A 57 0.38 8.64 9.30
CA ALA A 57 1.27 7.88 10.17
C ALA A 57 2.73 7.87 9.68
N PHE A 58 2.95 7.88 8.37
CA PHE A 58 4.27 7.88 7.72
C PHE A 58 4.53 9.13 6.87
N THR A 59 3.88 10.23 7.17
CA THR A 59 4.06 11.48 6.41
C THR A 59 5.50 11.95 6.37
N CYS A 60 5.96 12.39 5.18
CA CYS A 60 7.30 12.95 4.98
C CYS A 60 8.42 12.01 5.43
N THR A 61 8.34 10.73 5.13
CA THR A 61 9.43 9.77 5.38
C THR A 61 10.29 9.55 4.13
N THR A 62 11.50 9.02 4.35
CA THR A 62 12.37 8.54 3.26
C THR A 62 12.11 7.07 2.91
N LEU A 63 11.02 6.50 3.41
CA LEU A 63 10.63 5.11 3.26
C LEU A 63 10.62 4.68 1.79
N LYS A 64 11.30 3.56 1.49
CA LYS A 64 11.41 3.00 0.14
C LYS A 64 10.46 1.83 -0.08
N GLU A 65 10.38 0.95 0.90
CA GLU A 65 9.55 -0.24 0.80
C GLU A 65 8.79 -0.48 2.10
N ILE A 66 7.56 -0.95 1.97
CA ILE A 66 6.76 -1.39 3.12
C ILE A 66 5.93 -2.61 2.78
N THR A 67 5.81 -3.51 3.75
CA THR A 67 4.85 -4.61 3.71
C THR A 67 3.77 -4.36 4.76
N ILE A 68 2.54 -4.27 4.31
CA ILE A 68 1.34 -4.13 5.15
C ILE A 68 0.88 -5.52 5.58
N PRO A 69 0.92 -5.85 6.89
CA PRO A 69 0.55 -7.16 7.39
C PRO A 69 -0.92 -7.50 7.11
N LYS A 70 -1.22 -8.78 7.03
CA LYS A 70 -2.56 -9.29 6.70
C LYS A 70 -3.67 -8.88 7.67
N ASN A 71 -3.31 -8.56 8.92
CA ASN A 71 -4.27 -8.21 9.97
C ASN A 71 -4.59 -6.71 10.01
N VAL A 72 -3.95 -5.90 9.18
CA VAL A 72 -4.29 -4.48 9.06
C VAL A 72 -5.67 -4.36 8.43
N ASP A 73 -6.62 -3.91 9.21
CA ASP A 73 -8.02 -3.73 8.81
C ASP A 73 -8.31 -2.33 8.28
N THR A 74 -7.56 -1.32 8.76
CA THR A 74 -7.82 0.09 8.44
C THR A 74 -6.53 0.83 8.07
N ILE A 75 -6.59 1.53 6.96
CA ILE A 75 -5.56 2.48 6.53
C ILE A 75 -6.28 3.80 6.25
N GLU A 76 -5.98 4.82 7.06
CA GLU A 76 -6.62 6.13 6.93
C GLU A 76 -5.98 6.99 5.83
N SER A 77 -6.65 8.07 5.48
CA SER A 77 -6.26 8.99 4.42
C SER A 77 -4.84 9.53 4.62
N TRP A 78 -4.09 9.61 3.52
CA TRP A 78 -2.72 10.15 3.52
C TRP A 78 -1.76 9.44 4.46
N ALA A 79 -2.00 8.16 4.77
CA ALA A 79 -1.12 7.39 5.67
C ALA A 79 0.36 7.50 5.28
N PHE A 80 0.65 7.53 3.97
CA PHE A 80 2.01 7.64 3.39
C PHE A 80 2.19 8.92 2.56
N TYR A 81 1.61 10.04 3.02
CA TYR A 81 1.70 11.32 2.33
C TYR A 81 3.13 11.83 2.26
N MET A 82 3.53 12.36 1.11
CA MET A 82 4.88 12.90 0.88
C MET A 82 6.00 11.90 1.20
N CYS A 83 5.90 10.66 0.70
CA CYS A 83 6.96 9.65 0.75
C CYS A 83 7.62 9.50 -0.63
N PRO A 84 8.49 10.43 -1.05
CA PRO A 84 8.95 10.55 -2.45
C PRO A 84 9.90 9.43 -2.88
N TYR A 85 10.45 8.66 -1.94
CA TYR A 85 11.35 7.55 -2.22
C TYR A 85 10.64 6.20 -2.20
N MET A 86 9.32 6.17 -2.00
CA MET A 86 8.58 4.92 -1.91
C MET A 86 8.51 4.23 -3.28
N GLU A 87 9.23 3.13 -3.40
CA GLU A 87 9.36 2.33 -4.61
C GLU A 87 8.42 1.12 -4.60
N LYS A 88 8.01 0.65 -3.39
CA LYS A 88 7.22 -0.58 -3.31
C LYS A 88 6.34 -0.64 -2.08
N VAL A 89 5.09 -1.02 -2.30
CA VAL A 89 4.13 -1.37 -1.23
C VAL A 89 3.58 -2.77 -1.47
N THR A 90 3.63 -3.62 -0.45
CA THR A 90 3.06 -4.96 -0.52
C THR A 90 1.95 -5.11 0.51
N PHE A 91 0.75 -5.47 0.06
CA PHE A 91 -0.38 -5.82 0.93
C PHE A 91 -0.43 -7.34 1.08
N GLU A 92 -0.28 -7.84 2.31
CA GLU A 92 -0.39 -9.27 2.61
C GLU A 92 -1.83 -9.74 2.77
N GLY A 93 -2.74 -8.84 3.12
CA GLY A 93 -4.17 -9.06 3.27
C GLY A 93 -5.00 -8.06 2.50
N ALA A 94 -6.31 -8.08 2.73
CA ALA A 94 -7.28 -7.14 2.18
C ALA A 94 -7.87 -6.29 3.32
N PRO A 95 -7.32 -5.11 3.63
CA PRO A 95 -7.91 -4.20 4.59
C PRO A 95 -9.38 -3.92 4.26
N LYS A 96 -10.23 -3.88 5.29
CA LYS A 96 -11.67 -3.63 5.12
C LYS A 96 -11.97 -2.17 4.82
N ASN A 97 -11.14 -1.29 5.40
CA ASN A 97 -11.28 0.16 5.29
C ASN A 97 -9.96 0.75 4.78
N ILE A 98 -9.94 1.13 3.52
CA ILE A 98 -8.88 1.95 2.95
C ILE A 98 -9.52 3.29 2.61
N GLU A 99 -9.07 4.35 3.27
CA GLU A 99 -9.56 5.70 2.97
C GLU A 99 -8.88 6.28 1.72
N GLU A 100 -9.30 7.48 1.32
CA GLU A 100 -8.80 8.12 0.12
C GLU A 100 -7.33 8.52 0.23
N TYR A 101 -6.61 8.46 -0.87
CA TYR A 101 -5.20 8.89 -0.99
C TYR A 101 -4.24 8.27 0.02
N PRO A 102 -4.31 6.96 0.33
CA PRO A 102 -3.44 6.36 1.34
C PRO A 102 -1.96 6.40 0.93
N LEU A 103 -1.70 6.34 -0.38
CA LEU A 103 -0.37 6.31 -0.99
C LEU A 103 -0.13 7.58 -1.81
N ASP A 104 -0.35 8.75 -1.23
CA ASP A 104 -0.07 10.02 -1.91
C ASP A 104 1.43 10.34 -1.87
N GLY A 105 2.18 9.65 -2.71
CA GLY A 105 3.64 9.76 -2.83
C GLY A 105 4.11 9.83 -4.27
N TYR A 106 5.29 10.39 -4.49
CA TYR A 106 5.82 10.73 -5.82
C TYR A 106 6.05 9.52 -6.75
N TYR A 107 6.57 8.39 -6.23
CA TYR A 107 6.89 7.22 -7.07
C TYR A 107 5.74 6.22 -7.19
N ILE A 108 4.90 6.11 -6.17
CA ILE A 108 3.70 5.30 -6.24
C ILE A 108 2.53 6.19 -6.62
N ASN A 109 2.56 6.63 -7.86
CA ASN A 109 1.48 7.35 -8.49
C ASN A 109 0.71 6.42 -9.45
N TYR A 110 -0.22 6.99 -10.18
CA TYR A 110 -1.03 6.28 -11.18
C TYR A 110 -0.19 5.56 -12.26
N ASP A 111 1.01 6.05 -12.56
CA ASP A 111 1.89 5.54 -13.61
C ASP A 111 2.74 4.34 -13.16
N HIS A 112 2.90 4.13 -11.83
CA HIS A 112 3.72 3.07 -11.22
C HIS A 112 2.90 2.08 -10.38
N LYS A 113 1.69 1.76 -10.83
CA LYS A 113 0.78 0.82 -10.14
C LYS A 113 1.36 -0.58 -9.95
N GLU A 114 2.28 -0.99 -10.83
CA GLU A 114 2.97 -2.28 -10.75
C GLU A 114 3.82 -2.42 -9.49
N ASN A 115 4.17 -1.31 -8.86
CA ASN A 115 4.93 -1.29 -7.61
C ASN A 115 4.06 -1.52 -6.37
N VAL A 116 2.75 -1.56 -6.53
CA VAL A 116 1.81 -1.92 -5.46
C VAL A 116 1.37 -3.37 -5.65
N ILE A 117 1.79 -4.23 -4.75
CA ILE A 117 1.56 -5.67 -4.83
C ILE A 117 0.44 -6.05 -3.87
N PHE A 118 -0.62 -6.62 -4.40
CA PHE A 118 -1.73 -7.17 -3.62
C PHE A 118 -1.66 -8.69 -3.63
N LYS A 119 -1.39 -9.30 -2.45
CA LYS A 119 -1.39 -10.76 -2.31
C LYS A 119 -2.81 -11.34 -2.25
N ASP A 120 -3.76 -10.57 -1.73
CA ASP A 120 -5.18 -10.95 -1.72
C ASP A 120 -5.90 -10.30 -2.91
N PRO A 121 -6.46 -11.08 -3.84
CA PRO A 121 -7.17 -10.55 -5.00
C PRO A 121 -8.52 -9.90 -4.66
N ASN A 122 -9.03 -10.10 -3.45
CA ASN A 122 -10.33 -9.57 -3.02
C ASN A 122 -10.24 -8.17 -2.41
N ILE A 123 -9.05 -7.56 -2.38
CA ILE A 123 -8.88 -6.21 -1.84
C ILE A 123 -9.76 -5.22 -2.62
N LYS A 124 -10.47 -4.38 -1.87
CA LYS A 124 -11.28 -3.30 -2.44
C LYS A 124 -10.53 -1.99 -2.27
N LEU A 125 -10.20 -1.36 -3.39
CA LEU A 125 -9.51 -0.09 -3.40
C LEU A 125 -10.52 1.05 -3.53
N PRO A 126 -10.35 2.17 -2.81
CA PRO A 126 -11.10 3.39 -3.05
C PRO A 126 -10.78 3.97 -4.44
N GLU A 127 -11.69 4.77 -4.99
CA GLU A 127 -11.53 5.41 -6.30
C GLU A 127 -10.22 6.21 -6.37
N ASN A 128 -9.89 6.91 -5.28
CA ASN A 128 -8.72 7.75 -5.16
C ASN A 128 -7.55 7.06 -4.42
N PHE A 129 -7.37 5.76 -4.64
CA PHE A 129 -6.27 5.01 -4.02
C PHE A 129 -4.90 5.53 -4.51
N TYR A 130 -4.79 5.78 -5.81
CA TYR A 130 -3.61 6.39 -6.42
C TYR A 130 -3.86 7.88 -6.60
N SER A 131 -2.96 8.71 -6.11
CA SER A 131 -3.02 10.13 -6.37
C SER A 131 -2.27 10.51 -7.65
N ASN A 132 -2.70 11.60 -8.26
CA ASN A 132 -1.95 12.26 -9.32
C ASN A 132 -1.14 13.39 -8.70
N SER A 133 -0.19 13.06 -7.80
CA SER A 133 0.62 14.09 -7.13
C SER A 133 1.43 14.88 -8.16
N ASP A 134 1.16 16.18 -8.21
CA ASP A 134 1.89 17.09 -9.07
C ASP A 134 3.31 17.38 -8.54
N GLU A 135 4.15 17.86 -9.43
CA GLU A 135 5.57 18.22 -9.22
C GLU A 135 5.87 19.06 -7.96
N TYR A 136 4.91 19.85 -7.54
CA TYR A 136 5.02 20.76 -6.37
C TYR A 136 5.19 20.05 -5.02
N VAL A 137 4.73 18.82 -4.90
CA VAL A 137 4.83 18.04 -3.66
C VAL A 137 6.28 17.73 -3.32
N LEU A 138 7.11 17.48 -4.34
CA LEU A 138 8.50 17.09 -4.15
C LEU A 138 9.38 18.20 -3.57
N ASP A 139 9.28 19.42 -4.11
CA ASP A 139 10.06 20.56 -3.60
C ASP A 139 9.62 20.91 -2.17
N GLY A 140 8.34 20.85 -1.88
CA GLY A 140 7.82 21.01 -0.51
C GLY A 140 8.36 19.98 0.46
N PHE A 141 8.50 18.72 0.04
CA PHE A 141 9.08 17.65 0.86
C PHE A 141 10.51 17.97 1.30
N TYR A 142 11.41 18.31 0.37
CA TYR A 142 12.83 18.57 0.71
C TYR A 142 12.98 19.73 1.70
N VAL A 143 12.19 20.79 1.53
CA VAL A 143 12.21 21.94 2.43
C VAL A 143 11.74 21.53 3.83
N LEU A 144 10.55 20.92 3.92
CA LEU A 144 9.96 20.51 5.20
C LEU A 144 10.80 19.46 5.92
N PHE A 145 11.35 18.49 5.18
CA PHE A 145 12.18 17.44 5.76
C PHE A 145 13.46 18.04 6.37
N LYS A 146 14.15 18.91 5.62
CA LYS A 146 15.34 19.60 6.09
C LYS A 146 15.07 20.49 7.30
N GLU A 147 13.97 21.23 7.31
CA GLU A 147 13.58 22.08 8.43
C GLU A 147 13.31 21.26 9.70
N HIS A 148 12.72 20.07 9.59
CA HIS A 148 12.39 19.23 10.73
C HIS A 148 13.55 18.38 11.23
N THR A 149 14.38 17.87 10.34
CA THR A 149 15.41 16.89 10.67
C THR A 149 16.83 17.45 10.66
N GLY A 150 17.05 18.60 10.01
CA GLY A 150 18.37 19.12 9.70
C GLY A 150 19.13 18.35 8.62
N ILE A 151 18.54 17.31 8.04
CA ILE A 151 19.15 16.44 7.03
C ILE A 151 18.89 17.00 5.64
N ASP A 152 19.94 17.13 4.84
CA ASP A 152 19.86 17.51 3.43
C ASP A 152 19.85 16.25 2.57
N LEU A 153 18.70 15.89 2.03
CA LEU A 153 18.54 14.70 1.21
C LEU A 153 18.94 14.95 -0.24
N PRO A 154 19.50 13.94 -0.93
CA PRO A 154 19.73 14.03 -2.38
C PRO A 154 18.39 14.15 -3.10
N LYS A 155 18.29 15.13 -4.01
CA LYS A 155 17.08 15.30 -4.83
C LYS A 155 16.90 14.12 -5.78
N VAL A 156 15.70 13.59 -5.84
CA VAL A 156 15.32 12.59 -6.84
C VAL A 156 15.29 13.24 -8.22
N ASN A 157 16.09 12.73 -9.16
CA ASN A 157 16.16 13.27 -10.51
C ASN A 157 15.06 12.64 -11.38
N LYS A 158 14.18 13.48 -11.93
CA LYS A 158 13.15 13.07 -12.91
C LYS A 158 13.69 12.47 -14.21
N LYS A 159 15.02 12.54 -14.47
CA LYS A 159 15.60 12.17 -15.76
C LYS A 159 15.80 10.67 -15.99
N ASP A 160 15.58 9.83 -15.00
CA ASP A 160 15.69 8.37 -15.18
C ASP A 160 14.41 7.71 -15.70
N GLU A 161 13.35 8.50 -15.99
CA GLU A 161 12.12 8.03 -16.65
C GLU A 161 12.30 7.65 -18.14
N SER A 162 13.51 7.70 -18.69
CA SER A 162 13.74 7.44 -20.13
C SER A 162 13.89 5.95 -20.49
N VAL A 163 13.53 5.02 -19.63
CA VAL A 163 13.53 3.58 -19.95
C VAL A 163 12.19 2.97 -19.62
N SER A 164 11.27 3.08 -20.51
CA SER A 164 10.23 2.13 -20.93
C SER A 164 8.98 2.80 -21.46
N THR A 165 9.09 3.46 -22.61
CA THR A 165 7.93 3.58 -23.51
C THR A 165 7.92 2.40 -24.48
N ALA A 166 7.69 1.21 -23.98
CA ALA A 166 7.10 0.16 -24.78
C ALA A 166 5.58 0.24 -24.56
N LYS A 167 4.94 1.09 -25.34
CA LYS A 167 3.50 1.07 -25.58
C LYS A 167 3.16 -0.25 -26.26
N GLU A 168 2.94 -1.30 -25.49
CA GLU A 168 2.21 -2.45 -25.97
C GLU A 168 0.71 -2.19 -25.76
N THR A 169 0.10 -1.79 -26.85
CA THR A 169 -1.34 -1.65 -27.01
C THR A 169 -1.96 -3.02 -26.85
N LEU A 170 -2.34 -3.42 -25.67
CA LEU A 170 -3.22 -4.56 -25.46
C LEU A 170 -4.63 -4.14 -25.86
N LYS A 171 -4.93 -4.36 -27.13
CA LYS A 171 -6.28 -4.35 -27.68
C LYS A 171 -7.09 -5.47 -26.98
N PRO A 172 -8.26 -5.22 -26.43
CA PRO A 172 -9.07 -6.29 -25.87
C PRO A 172 -9.56 -7.16 -27.03
N THR A 173 -9.10 -8.40 -27.07
CA THR A 173 -9.63 -9.40 -27.97
C THR A 173 -10.94 -9.90 -27.39
N SER A 174 -12.05 -9.32 -27.83
CA SER A 174 -13.38 -9.89 -27.65
C SER A 174 -13.51 -11.03 -28.64
N SER A 175 -13.73 -12.23 -28.17
CA SER A 175 -14.68 -13.22 -28.66
C SER A 175 -14.35 -14.60 -28.08
N VAL A 176 -15.04 -14.94 -27.02
CA VAL A 176 -15.24 -16.35 -26.67
C VAL A 176 -16.72 -16.62 -26.94
N THR A 177 -16.99 -17.27 -28.05
CA THR A 177 -18.28 -17.83 -28.41
C THR A 177 -18.60 -18.93 -27.40
N PRO A 178 -19.78 -18.98 -26.79
CA PRO A 178 -20.16 -20.10 -25.93
C PRO A 178 -20.40 -21.35 -26.81
N THR A 179 -19.59 -22.35 -26.57
CA THR A 179 -19.81 -23.71 -27.13
C THR A 179 -21.01 -24.32 -26.44
N GLN A 180 -22.02 -24.71 -27.24
CA GLN A 180 -23.21 -25.40 -26.78
C GLN A 180 -22.84 -26.76 -26.15
N GLU A 181 -23.42 -27.02 -25.00
CA GLU A 181 -23.46 -28.34 -24.37
C GLU A 181 -24.28 -29.33 -25.22
N PRO A 182 -23.86 -30.60 -25.35
CA PRO A 182 -24.68 -31.60 -25.99
C PRO A 182 -25.80 -32.07 -25.05
N THR A 183 -27.03 -31.93 -25.51
CA THR A 183 -28.26 -32.46 -24.92
C THR A 183 -28.20 -33.98 -24.78
N ALA A 184 -28.15 -34.47 -23.54
CA ALA A 184 -28.35 -35.88 -23.24
C ALA A 184 -29.86 -36.21 -23.24
N THR A 185 -30.27 -37.01 -24.20
CA THR A 185 -31.61 -37.56 -24.33
C THR A 185 -31.83 -38.62 -23.24
N VAL A 186 -32.70 -38.35 -22.29
CA VAL A 186 -33.16 -39.34 -21.32
C VAL A 186 -34.39 -40.04 -21.86
N LYS A 187 -34.26 -41.34 -22.01
CA LYS A 187 -35.35 -42.27 -22.41
C LYS A 187 -36.19 -42.61 -21.18
N PRO A 188 -37.51 -42.60 -21.24
CA PRO A 188 -38.34 -42.97 -20.10
C PRO A 188 -38.38 -44.50 -19.91
N SER A 189 -38.18 -44.97 -18.70
CA SER A 189 -38.46 -46.36 -18.32
C SER A 189 -39.79 -46.45 -17.58
N GLU A 190 -40.52 -47.45 -18.01
CA GLU A 190 -41.89 -47.78 -17.64
C GLU A 190 -42.05 -48.18 -16.16
N THR A 191 -43.20 -47.81 -15.65
CA THR A 191 -43.83 -48.20 -14.41
C THR A 191 -44.28 -49.63 -14.43
N THR A 192 -44.01 -50.39 -13.41
CA THR A 192 -44.87 -51.50 -13.01
C THR A 192 -45.07 -51.47 -11.49
N ALA A 193 -46.31 -51.31 -11.06
CA ALA A 193 -46.76 -51.57 -9.72
C ALA A 193 -47.14 -53.07 -9.59
N PRO A 194 -47.06 -53.63 -8.41
CA PRO A 194 -47.97 -54.72 -7.98
C PRO A 194 -48.71 -54.36 -6.71
N ALA A 195 -49.90 -54.79 -6.74
CA ALA A 195 -50.80 -55.55 -5.86
C ALA A 195 -50.71 -55.21 -4.37
#